data_6fd27fe0f5fb129265e43f85adfbfdc2
#
_entry.id   6fd27fe0f5fb129265e43f85adfbfdc2
#
_cell.length_a   1.000
_cell.length_b   1.000
_cell.length_c   1.000
_cell.angle_alpha   90.00
_cell.angle_beta   90.00
_cell.angle_gamma   90.00
#
_symmetry.space_group_name_H-M   'P 1'
#
loop_
_entity.id
_entity.type
_entity.pdbx_description
1 polymer ?
#
loop_
_entity_poly.entity_id
_entity_poly.type
_entity_poly.pdbx_seq_one_letter_code
_entity_poly.pdbx_strand_id
1 'polypeptide(L)'
;MKRILRFALPCAILAAAGLSVPALVQGQTAAPGLTSTTVVSGRDLTWDMAFLPDGAMFFTEKCRGLSVRLPNGTVNGLLGMKDSRGYPDSAADLFCDGQAGMSGVAVDPDFATNRVIYVYSSSSLMAPGSNRVLRMTVNADLTRVANRNDIVTDIPYKPATSAHPFGDSGAHNGGRLRFGPADGFLYVTTGDTHNGVVPQSPTLLGGKVLRIDRDGRAAAGNNAPQGFDPRIFTYGHRNPQGICFRPGSNQPFTAENGPWHSDEVTALTAGGNAGWDPRPNVNGRGACPDGYCGYEPNQMGALPPAERAAFMPMTDIRAYPNAMRPAWNNDGLSQGMSSCTFLNGAQWGAWNGRMLVGMMGIGIHGTPVGNRLDVLEIPADGLSATRSTVSLPIPAGRFRSVVQGPDGNLYIAVDQGEIYQFKPN
;
A
#
# COMPACT_ATOMS: atom_id res chain seq x y z
N MET A 1 -68.74 55.45 -19.88
CA MET A 1 -69.29 54.08 -19.74
C MET A 1 -68.69 53.21 -20.80
N LYS A 2 -67.68 52.38 -20.45
CA LYS A 2 -67.14 51.34 -21.36
C LYS A 2 -67.13 50.01 -20.57
N ARG A 3 -67.94 49.10 -21.09
CA ARG A 3 -68.04 47.71 -20.53
C ARG A 3 -66.82 46.91 -20.96
N ILE A 4 -66.14 46.27 -19.99
CA ILE A 4 -65.07 45.33 -20.24
C ILE A 4 -65.68 43.92 -20.18
N LEU A 5 -65.63 43.21 -21.32
CA LEU A 5 -65.95 41.78 -21.42
C LEU A 5 -64.77 40.97 -20.85
N ARG A 6 -65.05 40.10 -19.89
CA ARG A 6 -64.09 39.10 -19.41
C ARG A 6 -64.32 37.79 -20.15
N PHE A 7 -63.35 37.33 -20.89
CA PHE A 7 -63.32 35.98 -21.44
C PHE A 7 -62.65 35.01 -20.39
N ALA A 8 -63.36 33.99 -20.03
CA ALA A 8 -62.84 32.90 -19.22
C ALA A 8 -62.31 31.79 -20.15
N LEU A 9 -61.03 31.46 -20.07
CA LEU A 9 -60.46 30.27 -20.68
C LEU A 9 -60.56 29.05 -19.69
N PRO A 10 -60.98 27.89 -20.20
CA PRO A 10 -60.94 26.69 -19.35
C PRO A 10 -59.50 26.13 -19.24
N CYS A 11 -59.05 25.90 -18.02
CA CYS A 11 -57.78 25.22 -17.70
C CYS A 11 -58.00 23.71 -17.93
N ALA A 12 -57.34 23.15 -18.95
CA ALA A 12 -57.26 21.71 -19.14
C ALA A 12 -56.13 21.15 -18.26
N ILE A 13 -56.47 20.33 -17.25
CA ILE A 13 -55.53 19.62 -16.42
C ILE A 13 -55.10 18.38 -17.20
N LEU A 14 -53.84 18.39 -17.70
CA LEU A 14 -53.16 17.18 -18.18
C LEU A 14 -52.67 16.37 -16.96
N ALA A 15 -53.30 15.25 -16.71
CA ALA A 15 -52.78 14.25 -15.78
C ALA A 15 -51.59 13.54 -16.43
N ALA A 16 -50.35 13.86 -16.00
CA ALA A 16 -49.16 13.11 -16.36
C ALA A 16 -49.14 11.80 -15.57
N ALA A 17 -49.43 10.69 -16.24
CA ALA A 17 -49.21 9.36 -15.70
C ALA A 17 -47.68 9.11 -15.57
N GLY A 18 -47.12 9.27 -14.39
CA GLY A 18 -45.76 8.93 -14.08
C GLY A 18 -45.58 7.42 -14.18
N LEU A 19 -44.90 6.95 -15.22
CA LEU A 19 -44.34 5.61 -15.29
C LEU A 19 -43.17 5.54 -14.30
N SER A 20 -43.39 5.00 -13.10
CA SER A 20 -42.36 4.63 -12.19
C SER A 20 -41.59 3.43 -12.77
N VAL A 21 -40.42 3.70 -13.34
CA VAL A 21 -39.45 2.66 -13.66
C VAL A 21 -38.95 2.09 -12.31
N PRO A 22 -39.13 0.79 -12.03
CA PRO A 22 -38.57 0.24 -10.82
C PRO A 22 -37.04 0.39 -10.91
N ALA A 23 -36.45 1.10 -9.96
CA ALA A 23 -35.01 1.07 -9.75
C ALA A 23 -34.62 -0.40 -9.53
N LEU A 24 -33.84 -0.94 -10.46
CA LEU A 24 -33.15 -2.21 -10.22
C LEU A 24 -32.28 -1.99 -8.99
N VAL A 25 -32.73 -2.46 -7.83
CA VAL A 25 -31.89 -2.67 -6.68
C VAL A 25 -30.89 -3.72 -7.13
N GLN A 26 -29.68 -3.28 -7.52
CA GLN A 26 -28.54 -4.18 -7.68
C GLN A 26 -28.35 -4.83 -6.31
N GLY A 27 -28.77 -6.08 -6.22
CA GLY A 27 -28.57 -6.87 -5.01
C GLY A 27 -27.08 -6.87 -4.70
N GLN A 28 -26.70 -6.30 -3.55
CA GLN A 28 -25.38 -6.52 -3.01
C GLN A 28 -25.18 -8.03 -2.95
N THR A 29 -24.36 -8.55 -3.85
CA THR A 29 -23.98 -9.95 -3.84
C THR A 29 -23.33 -10.22 -2.49
N ALA A 30 -23.92 -11.14 -1.73
CA ALA A 30 -23.47 -11.44 -0.36
C ALA A 30 -21.97 -11.80 -0.38
N ALA A 31 -21.24 -11.32 0.62
CA ALA A 31 -19.87 -11.74 0.86
C ALA A 31 -19.81 -13.28 0.99
N PRO A 32 -18.80 -13.97 0.45
CA PRO A 32 -18.66 -15.39 0.66
C PRO A 32 -18.48 -15.69 2.15
N GLY A 33 -19.05 -16.78 2.63
CA GLY A 33 -18.70 -17.30 3.94
C GLY A 33 -17.21 -17.64 3.96
N LEU A 34 -16.52 -17.34 5.05
CA LEU A 34 -15.08 -17.56 5.17
C LEU A 34 -14.76 -18.44 6.38
N THR A 35 -13.93 -19.47 6.13
CA THR A 35 -13.31 -20.27 7.20
C THR A 35 -11.86 -19.80 7.36
N SER A 36 -11.41 -19.59 8.60
CA SER A 36 -10.04 -19.17 8.91
C SER A 36 -9.22 -20.29 9.55
N THR A 37 -7.92 -20.30 9.27
CA THR A 37 -6.94 -21.16 9.91
C THR A 37 -5.69 -20.34 10.21
N THR A 38 -5.15 -20.45 11.42
CA THR A 38 -3.84 -19.87 11.76
C THR A 38 -2.75 -20.76 11.17
N VAL A 39 -1.95 -20.23 10.24
CA VAL A 39 -0.88 -20.98 9.57
C VAL A 39 0.51 -20.65 10.11
N VAL A 40 0.67 -19.48 10.73
CA VAL A 40 1.86 -19.07 11.49
C VAL A 40 1.39 -18.39 12.75
N SER A 41 2.08 -18.64 13.88
CA SER A 41 1.79 -17.98 15.17
C SER A 41 3.09 -17.79 15.98
N GLY A 42 3.02 -17.00 17.05
CA GLY A 42 4.14 -16.77 17.95
C GLY A 42 5.29 -16.00 17.32
N ARG A 43 4.99 -15.17 16.33
CA ARG A 43 5.94 -14.26 15.68
C ARG A 43 5.77 -12.85 16.24
N ASP A 44 6.56 -11.91 15.72
CA ASP A 44 6.51 -10.52 16.13
C ASP A 44 6.54 -9.61 14.90
N LEU A 45 5.51 -8.75 14.77
CA LEU A 45 5.41 -7.77 13.69
C LEU A 45 5.59 -8.40 12.29
N THR A 46 4.82 -9.46 11.98
CA THR A 46 4.81 -10.05 10.63
C THR A 46 4.43 -9.00 9.61
N TRP A 47 5.33 -8.74 8.62
CA TRP A 47 5.16 -7.59 7.76
C TRP A 47 4.68 -7.94 6.35
N ASP A 48 5.29 -8.91 5.69
CA ASP A 48 4.92 -9.28 4.30
C ASP A 48 5.07 -10.77 4.04
N MET A 49 4.46 -11.23 2.95
CA MET A 49 4.46 -12.62 2.50
C MET A 49 4.65 -12.71 0.99
N ALA A 50 5.38 -13.74 0.55
CA ALA A 50 5.50 -14.13 -0.85
C ALA A 50 5.56 -15.67 -0.95
N PHE A 51 4.92 -16.22 -1.97
CA PHE A 51 4.72 -17.67 -2.09
C PHE A 51 5.52 -18.28 -3.24
N LEU A 52 5.96 -19.52 -3.05
CA LEU A 52 6.33 -20.42 -4.13
C LEU A 52 5.10 -21.17 -4.65
N PRO A 53 5.15 -21.69 -5.88
CA PRO A 53 4.03 -22.45 -6.46
C PRO A 53 3.64 -23.70 -5.67
N ASP A 54 4.58 -24.30 -4.91
CA ASP A 54 4.35 -25.46 -4.05
C ASP A 54 3.70 -25.13 -2.71
N GLY A 55 3.45 -23.84 -2.44
CA GLY A 55 2.84 -23.36 -1.20
C GLY A 55 3.84 -23.01 -0.10
N ALA A 56 5.14 -23.15 -0.32
CA ALA A 56 6.12 -22.56 0.60
C ALA A 56 5.98 -21.04 0.62
N MET A 57 6.00 -20.45 1.82
CA MET A 57 5.72 -19.04 2.05
C MET A 57 6.89 -18.36 2.74
N PHE A 58 7.57 -17.49 2.02
CA PHE A 58 8.50 -16.55 2.64
C PHE A 58 7.72 -15.46 3.37
N PHE A 59 8.17 -15.09 4.56
CA PHE A 59 7.59 -13.98 5.30
C PHE A 59 8.65 -13.22 6.07
N THR A 60 8.40 -11.95 6.30
CA THR A 60 9.27 -11.05 7.06
C THR A 60 8.64 -10.71 8.41
N GLU A 61 9.51 -10.57 9.42
CA GLU A 61 9.21 -10.01 10.73
C GLU A 61 10.02 -8.71 10.87
N LYS A 62 9.34 -7.58 11.07
CA LYS A 62 9.95 -6.25 10.97
C LYS A 62 11.25 -6.09 11.75
N CYS A 63 11.31 -6.60 12.98
CA CYS A 63 12.46 -6.45 13.87
C CYS A 63 13.26 -7.75 14.06
N ARG A 64 12.94 -8.80 13.33
CA ARG A 64 13.62 -10.09 13.50
C ARG A 64 14.33 -10.58 12.25
N GLY A 65 13.66 -10.58 11.10
CA GLY A 65 14.29 -11.05 9.87
C GLY A 65 13.35 -11.75 8.90
N LEU A 66 13.96 -12.54 8.02
CA LEU A 66 13.30 -13.31 6.96
C LEU A 66 13.21 -14.77 7.37
N SER A 67 12.05 -15.36 7.21
CA SER A 67 11.75 -16.77 7.43
C SER A 67 11.01 -17.38 6.25
N VAL A 68 10.95 -18.71 6.16
CA VAL A 68 10.10 -19.44 5.24
C VAL A 68 9.29 -20.50 5.99
N ARG A 69 8.00 -20.57 5.72
CA ARG A 69 7.13 -21.66 6.14
C ARG A 69 6.99 -22.67 5.00
N LEU A 70 7.38 -23.91 5.26
CA LEU A 70 7.26 -25.00 4.30
C LEU A 70 5.81 -25.51 4.23
N PRO A 71 5.39 -26.22 3.16
CA PRO A 71 4.04 -26.79 3.04
C PRO A 71 3.64 -27.71 4.19
N ASN A 72 4.60 -28.40 4.80
CA ASN A 72 4.38 -29.28 5.95
C ASN A 72 4.20 -28.52 7.29
N GLY A 73 4.26 -27.17 7.27
CA GLY A 73 4.11 -26.32 8.44
C GLY A 73 5.41 -25.96 9.16
N THR A 74 6.55 -26.60 8.82
CA THR A 74 7.86 -26.24 9.39
C THR A 74 8.24 -24.81 9.03
N VAL A 75 8.78 -24.04 9.99
CA VAL A 75 9.27 -22.69 9.76
C VAL A 75 10.79 -22.65 9.97
N ASN A 76 11.50 -22.27 8.92
CA ASN A 76 12.95 -22.04 8.94
C ASN A 76 13.25 -20.54 8.97
N GLY A 77 14.12 -20.09 9.89
CA GLY A 77 14.75 -18.78 9.79
C GLY A 77 15.79 -18.81 8.66
N LEU A 78 15.87 -17.75 7.86
CA LEU A 78 16.80 -17.65 6.73
C LEU A 78 17.89 -16.60 6.95
N LEU A 79 17.49 -15.40 7.41
CA LEU A 79 18.38 -14.27 7.67
C LEU A 79 17.83 -13.44 8.83
N GLY A 80 18.59 -13.33 9.90
CA GLY A 80 18.30 -12.45 11.02
C GLY A 80 18.75 -11.01 10.74
N MET A 81 18.06 -10.06 11.36
CA MET A 81 18.56 -8.71 11.53
C MET A 81 19.60 -8.69 12.67
N LYS A 82 20.26 -7.55 12.87
CA LYS A 82 21.19 -7.35 13.96
C LYS A 82 20.61 -7.86 15.29
N ASP A 83 21.39 -8.66 16.00
CA ASP A 83 21.07 -9.22 17.32
C ASP A 83 19.86 -10.20 17.35
N SER A 84 19.29 -10.58 16.21
CA SER A 84 18.19 -11.54 16.14
C SER A 84 18.66 -12.97 16.39
N ARG A 85 17.86 -13.73 17.15
CA ARG A 85 18.12 -15.14 17.47
C ARG A 85 17.23 -16.07 16.67
N GLY A 86 17.69 -17.30 16.44
CA GLY A 86 16.92 -18.33 15.74
C GLY A 86 17.08 -18.30 14.22
N TYR A 87 18.10 -17.62 13.73
CA TYR A 87 18.51 -17.58 12.33
C TYR A 87 19.90 -18.20 12.14
N PRO A 88 20.17 -18.84 11.00
CA PRO A 88 21.49 -19.41 10.71
C PRO A 88 22.56 -18.33 10.58
N ASP A 89 22.19 -17.15 10.07
CA ASP A 89 23.04 -15.97 9.90
C ASP A 89 22.26 -14.71 10.28
N SER A 90 22.99 -13.70 10.78
CA SER A 90 22.46 -12.35 11.06
C SER A 90 23.30 -11.29 10.37
N ALA A 91 22.65 -10.32 9.75
CA ALA A 91 23.31 -9.19 9.11
C ALA A 91 23.41 -8.03 10.10
N ALA A 92 24.63 -7.70 10.51
CA ALA A 92 24.90 -6.67 11.52
C ALA A 92 24.51 -5.25 11.11
N ASP A 93 24.36 -5.01 9.80
CA ASP A 93 23.95 -3.72 9.25
C ASP A 93 22.43 -3.56 9.18
N LEU A 94 21.67 -4.66 9.17
CA LEU A 94 20.21 -4.60 9.13
C LEU A 94 19.67 -4.31 10.53
N PHE A 95 18.87 -3.26 10.65
CA PHE A 95 18.39 -2.80 11.94
C PHE A 95 16.89 -2.52 11.95
N CYS A 96 16.30 -2.54 13.15
CA CYS A 96 14.94 -2.13 13.41
C CYS A 96 14.95 -0.92 14.34
N ASP A 97 14.24 0.15 13.94
CA ASP A 97 14.13 1.37 14.73
C ASP A 97 12.80 2.09 14.37
N GLY A 98 11.91 2.22 15.34
CA GLY A 98 10.58 2.79 15.15
C GLY A 98 9.77 2.06 14.06
N GLN A 99 9.48 2.73 12.96
CA GLN A 99 8.76 2.11 11.85
C GLN A 99 9.70 1.36 10.87
N ALA A 100 11.00 1.60 10.95
CA ALA A 100 12.00 0.97 10.09
C ALA A 100 12.27 -0.47 10.50
N GLY A 101 12.73 -1.27 9.56
CA GLY A 101 13.08 -2.67 9.76
C GLY A 101 13.04 -3.44 8.45
N MET A 102 12.91 -4.76 8.55
CA MET A 102 12.69 -5.62 7.39
C MET A 102 11.20 -5.63 7.04
N SER A 103 10.87 -5.29 5.79
CA SER A 103 9.48 -5.10 5.37
C SER A 103 9.10 -6.01 4.19
N GLY A 104 9.07 -5.53 2.96
CA GLY A 104 8.61 -6.30 1.81
C GLY A 104 9.49 -7.50 1.46
N VAL A 105 8.86 -8.54 0.95
CA VAL A 105 9.53 -9.70 0.34
C VAL A 105 8.90 -10.02 -1.01
N ALA A 106 9.73 -10.36 -2.00
CA ALA A 106 9.27 -10.85 -3.30
C ALA A 106 10.11 -12.04 -3.75
N VAL A 107 9.47 -12.98 -4.42
CA VAL A 107 10.12 -14.13 -5.05
C VAL A 107 10.34 -13.82 -6.52
N ASP A 108 11.54 -14.10 -7.04
CA ASP A 108 11.84 -13.94 -8.46
C ASP A 108 10.90 -14.83 -9.29
N PRO A 109 10.32 -14.35 -10.39
CA PRO A 109 9.48 -15.16 -11.27
C PRO A 109 10.15 -16.46 -11.77
N ASP A 110 11.49 -16.45 -11.90
CA ASP A 110 12.28 -17.62 -12.32
C ASP A 110 12.91 -18.37 -11.12
N PHE A 111 12.33 -18.26 -9.92
CA PHE A 111 12.87 -18.84 -8.68
C PHE A 111 13.21 -20.34 -8.82
N ALA A 112 12.43 -21.09 -9.55
CA ALA A 112 12.69 -22.51 -9.79
C ALA A 112 14.09 -22.78 -10.37
N THR A 113 14.61 -21.82 -11.16
CA THR A 113 15.92 -21.90 -11.81
C THR A 113 17.00 -21.16 -11.04
N ASN A 114 16.72 -19.93 -10.58
CA ASN A 114 17.71 -19.01 -10.05
C ASN A 114 17.74 -18.92 -8.52
N ARG A 115 16.69 -19.39 -7.83
CA ARG A 115 16.56 -19.39 -6.38
C ARG A 115 16.64 -18.00 -5.73
N VAL A 116 16.29 -16.95 -6.48
CA VAL A 116 16.43 -15.56 -6.05
C VAL A 116 15.19 -15.04 -5.33
N ILE A 117 15.41 -14.30 -4.28
CA ILE A 117 14.40 -13.51 -3.55
C ILE A 117 14.89 -12.08 -3.37
N TYR A 118 13.95 -11.19 -3.11
CA TYR A 118 14.20 -9.78 -2.83
C TYR A 118 13.57 -9.38 -1.51
N VAL A 119 14.29 -8.57 -0.72
CA VAL A 119 13.82 -8.10 0.58
C VAL A 119 14.08 -6.61 0.70
N TYR A 120 13.09 -5.86 1.19
CA TYR A 120 13.27 -4.47 1.56
C TYR A 120 13.64 -4.38 3.04
N SER A 121 14.71 -3.69 3.37
CA SER A 121 15.15 -3.54 4.76
C SER A 121 15.92 -2.25 5.00
N SER A 122 15.85 -1.74 6.22
CA SER A 122 16.70 -0.66 6.68
C SER A 122 18.10 -1.17 7.01
N SER A 123 19.13 -0.41 6.63
CA SER A 123 20.53 -0.76 6.75
C SER A 123 21.39 0.44 7.19
N SER A 124 22.39 0.19 8.03
CA SER A 124 23.35 1.17 8.54
C SER A 124 24.63 1.32 7.68
N LEU A 125 24.67 0.68 6.51
CA LEU A 125 25.85 0.77 5.61
C LEU A 125 26.08 2.18 5.04
N MET A 126 25.12 3.07 5.18
CA MET A 126 25.24 4.50 4.85
C MET A 126 24.71 5.32 6.03
N ALA A 127 25.49 6.30 6.50
CA ALA A 127 25.05 7.20 7.56
C ALA A 127 24.01 8.22 7.03
N PRO A 128 22.95 8.53 7.78
CA PRO A 128 22.55 8.00 9.09
C PRO A 128 21.78 6.69 9.01
N GLY A 129 21.66 6.07 7.87
CA GLY A 129 20.93 4.89 7.48
C GLY A 129 20.27 5.07 6.12
N SER A 130 19.91 3.98 5.48
CA SER A 130 19.12 3.97 4.24
C SER A 130 18.19 2.77 4.23
N ASN A 131 17.10 2.88 3.47
CA ASN A 131 16.33 1.72 3.10
C ASN A 131 16.91 1.12 1.80
N ARG A 132 16.90 -0.21 1.71
CA ARG A 132 17.55 -0.93 0.62
C ARG A 132 16.68 -2.04 0.07
N VAL A 133 16.91 -2.39 -1.19
CA VAL A 133 16.40 -3.63 -1.77
C VAL A 133 17.56 -4.62 -1.87
N LEU A 134 17.45 -5.70 -1.11
CA LEU A 134 18.43 -6.78 -1.04
C LEU A 134 18.01 -7.88 -2.01
N ARG A 135 18.92 -8.30 -2.89
CA ARG A 135 18.76 -9.47 -3.75
C ARG A 135 19.63 -10.59 -3.19
N MET A 136 19.05 -11.77 -2.97
CA MET A 136 19.72 -12.90 -2.34
C MET A 136 19.32 -14.21 -3.02
N THR A 137 20.17 -15.24 -2.89
CA THR A 137 19.83 -16.61 -3.29
C THR A 137 19.45 -17.44 -2.07
N VAL A 138 18.51 -18.37 -2.23
CA VAL A 138 18.10 -19.31 -1.19
C VAL A 138 18.62 -20.71 -1.55
N ASN A 139 19.22 -21.43 -0.60
CA ASN A 139 19.65 -22.81 -0.83
C ASN A 139 18.49 -23.77 -1.13
N ALA A 140 18.79 -24.95 -1.65
CA ALA A 140 17.79 -25.93 -2.06
C ALA A 140 16.84 -26.32 -0.93
N ASP A 141 17.35 -26.46 0.29
CA ASP A 141 16.60 -26.90 1.47
C ASP A 141 15.78 -25.80 2.13
N LEU A 142 15.81 -24.58 1.61
CA LEU A 142 15.12 -23.40 2.18
C LEU A 142 15.51 -23.17 3.65
N THR A 143 16.79 -23.26 3.97
CA THR A 143 17.31 -23.09 5.35
C THR A 143 18.27 -21.91 5.49
N ARG A 144 18.76 -21.33 4.39
CA ARG A 144 19.75 -20.26 4.39
C ARG A 144 19.69 -19.41 3.14
N VAL A 145 20.04 -18.14 3.25
CA VAL A 145 20.31 -17.25 2.11
C VAL A 145 21.81 -17.05 1.92
N ALA A 146 22.20 -16.71 0.71
CA ALA A 146 23.56 -16.38 0.33
C ALA A 146 23.58 -15.29 -0.76
N ASN A 147 24.78 -14.86 -1.16
CA ASN A 147 25.02 -13.96 -2.29
C ASN A 147 24.19 -12.66 -2.21
N ARG A 148 24.10 -12.06 -1.00
CA ARG A 148 23.44 -10.78 -0.84
C ARG A 148 24.09 -9.72 -1.72
N ASN A 149 23.28 -9.06 -2.53
CA ASN A 149 23.62 -7.88 -3.33
C ASN A 149 22.53 -6.82 -3.11
N ASP A 150 22.90 -5.65 -2.60
CA ASP A 150 21.98 -4.55 -2.37
C ASP A 150 21.79 -3.79 -3.70
N ILE A 151 20.71 -4.08 -4.42
CA ILE A 151 20.46 -3.58 -5.78
C ILE A 151 19.88 -2.16 -5.81
N VAL A 152 19.31 -1.69 -4.71
CA VAL A 152 18.95 -0.28 -4.46
C VAL A 152 19.45 0.07 -3.07
N THR A 153 20.22 1.16 -2.94
CA THR A 153 20.95 1.48 -1.70
C THR A 153 20.66 2.87 -1.15
N ASP A 154 19.93 3.69 -1.90
CA ASP A 154 19.80 5.14 -1.77
C ASP A 154 18.35 5.59 -1.50
N ILE A 155 17.49 4.69 -1.01
CA ILE A 155 16.14 5.07 -0.58
C ILE A 155 16.25 5.79 0.78
N PRO A 156 15.68 6.99 0.92
CA PRO A 156 15.77 7.76 2.16
C PRO A 156 15.27 7.01 3.40
N TYR A 157 15.91 7.27 4.52
CA TYR A 157 15.55 6.81 5.85
C TYR A 157 15.42 8.02 6.79
N LYS A 158 14.47 8.00 7.70
CA LYS A 158 14.31 9.02 8.75
C LYS A 158 15.05 8.59 10.01
N PRO A 159 16.17 9.22 10.38
CA PRO A 159 16.88 8.89 11.61
C PRO A 159 16.15 9.41 12.86
N ALA A 160 16.40 8.81 14.02
CA ALA A 160 15.91 9.27 15.32
C ALA A 160 16.36 10.70 15.67
N THR A 161 17.53 11.10 15.16
CA THR A 161 18.10 12.44 15.33
C THR A 161 17.56 13.49 14.33
N SER A 162 16.57 13.11 13.52
CA SER A 162 15.92 14.06 12.63
C SER A 162 15.31 15.23 13.41
N ALA A 163 15.56 16.44 12.97
CA ALA A 163 14.90 17.64 13.50
C ALA A 163 13.37 17.69 13.21
N HIS A 164 12.86 16.65 12.60
CA HIS A 164 11.47 16.46 12.28
C HIS A 164 10.63 16.23 13.53
N PRO A 165 9.71 17.11 13.90
CA PRO A 165 8.94 16.95 15.14
C PRO A 165 7.91 15.82 15.08
N PHE A 166 7.65 15.24 13.90
CA PHE A 166 6.59 14.26 13.71
C PHE A 166 7.09 12.92 13.19
N GLY A 167 6.41 11.87 13.65
CA GLY A 167 6.72 10.50 13.35
C GLY A 167 8.04 10.04 13.98
N ASP A 168 8.06 8.81 14.44
CA ASP A 168 9.27 8.18 14.99
C ASP A 168 10.35 8.00 13.93
N SER A 169 11.53 7.57 14.36
CA SER A 169 12.55 7.08 13.44
C SER A 169 11.99 6.04 12.46
N GLY A 170 12.51 6.03 11.25
CA GLY A 170 12.01 5.17 10.19
C GLY A 170 10.58 5.43 9.73
N ALA A 171 9.97 6.56 10.09
CA ALA A 171 8.62 6.88 9.65
C ALA A 171 8.53 6.93 8.13
N HIS A 172 7.41 6.44 7.59
CA HIS A 172 7.08 6.41 6.17
C HIS A 172 8.15 5.78 5.28
N ASN A 173 8.39 4.50 5.48
CA ASN A 173 9.32 3.74 4.65
C ASN A 173 8.72 3.23 3.32
N GLY A 174 7.39 3.15 3.20
CA GLY A 174 6.77 2.34 2.14
C GLY A 174 7.12 0.86 2.33
N GLY A 175 7.91 0.29 1.41
CA GLY A 175 8.64 -0.96 1.60
C GLY A 175 7.96 -2.21 1.01
N ARG A 176 6.89 -2.09 0.22
CA ARG A 176 6.28 -3.25 -0.46
C ARG A 176 7.02 -3.57 -1.74
N LEU A 177 7.27 -4.86 -1.96
CA LEU A 177 7.90 -5.40 -3.16
C LEU A 177 6.93 -6.33 -3.89
N ARG A 178 6.71 -6.12 -5.20
CA ARG A 178 5.92 -7.04 -6.03
C ARG A 178 6.47 -7.07 -7.46
N PHE A 179 6.59 -8.24 -8.04
CA PHE A 179 6.83 -8.36 -9.47
C PHE A 179 5.55 -8.08 -10.25
N GLY A 180 5.67 -7.26 -11.29
CA GLY A 180 4.59 -7.05 -12.25
C GLY A 180 4.35 -8.34 -13.05
N PRO A 181 3.12 -8.89 -13.04
CA PRO A 181 2.86 -10.22 -13.62
C PRO A 181 2.99 -10.25 -15.15
N ALA A 182 2.85 -9.11 -15.82
CA ALA A 182 2.95 -9.02 -17.27
C ALA A 182 4.35 -8.62 -17.76
N ASP A 183 5.08 -7.84 -17.00
CA ASP A 183 6.33 -7.22 -17.44
C ASP A 183 7.60 -7.77 -16.76
N GLY A 184 7.41 -8.51 -15.66
CA GLY A 184 8.49 -9.15 -14.92
C GLY A 184 9.46 -8.19 -14.22
N PHE A 185 9.13 -6.89 -14.14
CA PHE A 185 9.90 -5.91 -13.39
C PHE A 185 9.50 -5.88 -11.92
N LEU A 186 10.43 -5.50 -11.06
CA LEU A 186 10.17 -5.35 -9.64
C LEU A 186 9.67 -3.93 -9.34
N TYR A 187 8.47 -3.85 -8.77
CA TYR A 187 7.90 -2.61 -8.25
C TYR A 187 8.23 -2.48 -6.76
N VAL A 188 8.71 -1.30 -6.37
CA VAL A 188 9.15 -0.99 -5.00
C VAL A 188 8.43 0.27 -4.54
N THR A 189 7.64 0.19 -3.48
CA THR A 189 7.03 1.37 -2.87
C THR A 189 7.96 2.01 -1.85
N THR A 190 8.04 3.33 -1.81
CA THR A 190 8.86 4.09 -0.87
C THR A 190 8.06 5.24 -0.27
N GLY A 191 8.26 5.54 1.00
CA GLY A 191 7.58 6.64 1.68
C GLY A 191 8.39 7.93 1.71
N ASP A 192 7.76 9.03 2.05
CA ASP A 192 8.33 10.37 2.04
C ASP A 192 9.18 10.70 3.27
N THR A 193 9.36 9.75 4.19
CA THR A 193 10.12 9.91 5.43
C THR A 193 9.64 11.06 6.33
N HIS A 194 8.37 11.46 6.24
CA HIS A 194 7.84 12.67 6.85
C HIS A 194 8.57 13.97 6.43
N ASN A 195 9.19 13.98 5.26
CA ASN A 195 9.88 15.13 4.72
C ASN A 195 9.17 15.63 3.46
N GLY A 196 8.53 16.79 3.58
CA GLY A 196 7.68 17.35 2.52
C GLY A 196 8.37 17.69 1.21
N VAL A 197 9.72 17.77 1.18
CA VAL A 197 10.44 18.01 -0.08
C VAL A 197 10.65 16.73 -0.89
N VAL A 198 10.53 15.57 -0.25
CA VAL A 198 10.87 14.28 -0.85
C VAL A 198 9.89 13.84 -1.94
N PRO A 199 8.55 13.91 -1.76
CA PRO A 199 7.59 13.37 -2.72
C PRO A 199 7.74 13.92 -4.14
N GLN A 200 7.97 15.24 -4.26
CA GLN A 200 8.09 15.94 -5.55
C GLN A 200 9.55 16.09 -6.00
N SER A 201 10.54 15.60 -5.24
CA SER A 201 11.95 15.65 -5.62
C SER A 201 12.23 14.76 -6.82
N PRO A 202 12.95 15.25 -7.85
CA PRO A 202 13.32 14.44 -9.00
C PRO A 202 14.40 13.39 -8.70
N THR A 203 15.21 13.58 -7.66
CA THR A 203 16.41 12.75 -7.40
C THR A 203 16.31 11.90 -6.14
N LEU A 204 15.41 12.24 -5.19
CA LEU A 204 15.22 11.45 -3.99
C LEU A 204 14.21 10.33 -4.23
N LEU A 205 14.56 9.11 -3.86
CA LEU A 205 13.74 7.92 -4.11
C LEU A 205 12.65 7.67 -3.07
N GLY A 206 12.44 8.57 -2.13
CA GLY A 206 11.31 8.52 -1.19
C GLY A 206 10.02 9.09 -1.79
N GLY A 207 8.85 8.62 -1.32
CA GLY A 207 7.55 9.04 -1.85
C GLY A 207 7.36 8.68 -3.32
N LYS A 208 7.77 7.47 -3.69
CA LYS A 208 7.81 6.97 -5.07
C LYS A 208 7.24 5.55 -5.16
N VAL A 209 6.89 5.17 -6.37
CA VAL A 209 6.92 3.77 -6.80
C VAL A 209 8.06 3.65 -7.80
N LEU A 210 9.06 2.84 -7.48
CA LEU A 210 10.14 2.51 -8.40
C LEU A 210 9.72 1.29 -9.20
N ARG A 211 10.18 1.21 -10.46
CA ARG A 211 10.03 0.01 -11.29
C ARG A 211 11.38 -0.28 -11.92
N ILE A 212 11.97 -1.40 -11.53
CA ILE A 212 13.37 -1.76 -11.77
C ILE A 212 13.49 -3.18 -12.32
N ASP A 213 14.61 -3.44 -12.97
CA ASP A 213 15.00 -4.79 -13.35
C ASP A 213 15.52 -5.58 -12.13
N ARG A 214 15.91 -6.83 -12.35
CA ARG A 214 16.42 -7.74 -11.30
C ARG A 214 17.75 -7.31 -10.69
N ASP A 215 18.44 -6.36 -11.30
CA ASP A 215 19.72 -5.81 -10.84
C ASP A 215 19.61 -4.36 -10.32
N GLY A 216 18.39 -3.84 -10.19
CA GLY A 216 18.13 -2.50 -9.65
C GLY A 216 18.22 -1.36 -10.67
N ARG A 217 18.39 -1.66 -11.97
CA ARG A 217 18.39 -0.65 -13.03
C ARG A 217 16.96 -0.24 -13.38
N ALA A 218 16.82 0.94 -13.94
CA ALA A 218 15.53 1.43 -14.42
C ALA A 218 14.90 0.48 -15.45
N ALA A 219 13.63 0.14 -15.24
CA ALA A 219 12.87 -0.61 -16.24
C ALA A 219 12.54 0.28 -17.46
N ALA A 220 12.55 -0.32 -18.64
CA ALA A 220 12.12 0.39 -19.85
C ALA A 220 10.65 0.83 -19.76
N GLY A 221 10.33 2.04 -20.17
CA GLY A 221 8.97 2.56 -20.19
C GLY A 221 8.46 3.09 -18.82
N ASN A 222 9.34 3.42 -17.89
CA ASN A 222 8.97 4.15 -16.67
C ASN A 222 8.41 5.54 -16.98
N ASN A 223 8.83 6.15 -18.08
CA ASN A 223 8.42 7.49 -18.51
C ASN A 223 8.64 8.55 -17.42
N ALA A 224 9.67 8.37 -16.59
CA ALA A 224 10.04 9.36 -15.58
C ALA A 224 10.22 10.74 -16.25
N PRO A 225 9.69 11.83 -15.66
CA PRO A 225 9.85 13.15 -16.25
C PRO A 225 11.32 13.53 -16.43
N GLN A 226 11.59 14.45 -17.37
CA GLN A 226 12.97 14.90 -17.62
C GLN A 226 13.63 15.40 -16.33
N GLY A 227 14.84 14.92 -16.05
CA GLY A 227 15.61 15.27 -14.85
C GLY A 227 15.28 14.42 -13.61
N PHE A 228 14.31 13.52 -13.72
CA PHE A 228 14.01 12.56 -12.65
C PHE A 228 14.91 11.33 -12.74
N ASP A 229 15.15 10.68 -11.59
CA ASP A 229 15.80 9.37 -11.57
C ASP A 229 15.00 8.38 -12.43
N PRO A 230 15.64 7.72 -13.39
CA PRO A 230 14.94 6.87 -14.35
C PRO A 230 14.29 5.62 -13.73
N ARG A 231 14.65 5.24 -12.50
CA ARG A 231 14.01 4.15 -11.76
C ARG A 231 12.59 4.49 -11.31
N ILE A 232 12.21 5.77 -11.31
CA ILE A 232 10.90 6.25 -10.85
C ILE A 232 9.83 5.89 -11.89
N PHE A 233 8.84 5.11 -11.45
CA PHE A 233 7.63 4.80 -12.22
C PHE A 233 6.52 5.82 -11.95
N THR A 234 6.30 6.16 -10.65
CA THR A 234 5.41 7.24 -10.22
C THR A 234 6.01 7.98 -9.04
N TYR A 235 5.60 9.24 -8.83
CA TYR A 235 6.12 10.10 -7.78
C TYR A 235 4.99 10.89 -7.09
N GLY A 236 5.34 11.70 -6.09
CA GLY A 236 4.35 12.48 -5.35
C GLY A 236 3.47 11.63 -4.45
N HIS A 237 4.02 10.54 -3.90
CA HIS A 237 3.40 9.69 -2.91
C HIS A 237 3.79 10.09 -1.50
N ARG A 238 2.90 9.83 -0.53
CA ARG A 238 3.19 10.00 0.90
C ARG A 238 3.79 8.73 1.50
N ASN A 239 3.00 7.68 1.64
CA ASN A 239 3.45 6.42 2.24
C ASN A 239 2.67 5.22 1.66
N PRO A 240 2.91 4.86 0.42
CA PRO A 240 2.30 3.70 -0.20
C PRO A 240 2.86 2.43 0.42
N GLN A 241 2.08 1.73 1.23
CA GLN A 241 2.46 0.45 1.84
C GLN A 241 1.92 -0.75 1.06
N GLY A 242 0.98 -0.54 0.15
CA GLY A 242 0.44 -1.56 -0.73
C GLY A 242 0.75 -1.30 -2.19
N ILE A 243 1.07 -2.37 -2.94
CA ILE A 243 1.05 -2.40 -4.39
C ILE A 243 0.50 -3.75 -4.85
N CYS A 244 -0.44 -3.73 -5.77
CA CYS A 244 -1.06 -4.92 -6.34
C CYS A 244 -1.47 -4.70 -7.79
N PHE A 245 -1.75 -5.78 -8.51
CA PHE A 245 -2.02 -5.75 -9.94
C PHE A 245 -3.41 -6.34 -10.23
N ARG A 246 -4.17 -5.65 -11.09
CA ARG A 246 -5.47 -6.16 -11.52
C ARG A 246 -5.29 -7.35 -12.44
N PRO A 247 -5.92 -8.51 -12.17
CA PRO A 247 -5.91 -9.64 -13.08
C PRO A 247 -6.39 -9.28 -14.48
N GLY A 248 -5.76 -9.82 -15.49
CA GLY A 248 -6.09 -9.60 -16.90
C GLY A 248 -5.45 -8.34 -17.49
N SER A 249 -5.69 -7.15 -16.93
CA SER A 249 -5.10 -5.91 -17.42
C SER A 249 -3.67 -5.66 -16.93
N ASN A 250 -3.30 -6.27 -15.81
CA ASN A 250 -2.04 -6.05 -15.08
C ASN A 250 -1.82 -4.59 -14.64
N GLN A 251 -2.87 -3.79 -14.60
CA GLN A 251 -2.84 -2.42 -14.10
C GLN A 251 -2.35 -2.41 -12.64
N PRO A 252 -1.24 -1.70 -12.32
CA PRO A 252 -0.79 -1.55 -10.94
C PRO A 252 -1.64 -0.54 -10.17
N PHE A 253 -1.83 -0.82 -8.88
CA PHE A 253 -2.51 0.07 -7.93
C PHE A 253 -1.69 0.19 -6.66
N THR A 254 -1.68 1.37 -6.06
CA THR A 254 -1.22 1.58 -4.69
C THR A 254 -2.38 1.60 -3.71
N ALA A 255 -2.13 1.10 -2.49
CA ALA A 255 -2.92 1.40 -1.29
C ALA A 255 -2.04 2.24 -0.36
N GLU A 256 -2.49 3.44 -0.05
CA GLU A 256 -1.64 4.48 0.52
C GLU A 256 -2.26 5.13 1.76
N ASN A 257 -1.43 5.33 2.78
CA ASN A 257 -1.78 5.99 4.03
C ASN A 257 -1.83 7.51 3.90
N GLY A 258 -2.95 8.09 4.23
CA GLY A 258 -3.13 9.54 4.27
C GLY A 258 -2.63 10.22 5.56
N PRO A 259 -2.54 11.56 5.57
CA PRO A 259 -2.05 12.37 6.69
C PRO A 259 -3.16 12.62 7.73
N TRP A 260 -3.56 11.60 8.49
CA TRP A 260 -4.73 11.61 9.39
C TRP A 260 -6.09 11.68 8.68
N HIS A 261 -6.10 11.75 7.36
CA HIS A 261 -7.28 11.78 6.51
C HIS A 261 -6.96 11.16 5.16
N SER A 262 -7.97 10.84 4.39
CA SER A 262 -7.86 10.51 2.96
C SER A 262 -6.83 9.43 2.63
N ASP A 263 -6.96 8.25 3.25
CA ASP A 263 -6.30 7.07 2.68
C ASP A 263 -6.77 6.87 1.24
N GLU A 264 -5.87 6.50 0.33
CA GLU A 264 -6.19 6.44 -1.10
C GLU A 264 -5.80 5.12 -1.75
N VAL A 265 -6.60 4.72 -2.75
CA VAL A 265 -6.25 3.67 -3.71
C VAL A 265 -6.16 4.30 -5.09
N THR A 266 -4.99 4.21 -5.72
CA THR A 266 -4.71 4.90 -6.98
C THR A 266 -4.22 3.94 -8.06
N ALA A 267 -4.86 3.97 -9.24
CA ALA A 267 -4.37 3.31 -10.44
C ALA A 267 -3.13 4.04 -10.96
N LEU A 268 -2.02 3.34 -11.13
CA LEU A 268 -0.75 3.96 -11.50
C LEU A 268 -0.55 4.04 -13.00
N THR A 269 -0.02 5.16 -13.46
CA THR A 269 0.40 5.38 -14.85
C THR A 269 1.88 5.75 -14.88
N ALA A 270 2.64 5.20 -15.81
CA ALA A 270 4.07 5.49 -15.97
C ALA A 270 4.34 7.00 -16.10
N GLY A 271 5.25 7.53 -15.29
CA GLY A 271 5.56 8.95 -15.19
C GLY A 271 4.53 9.78 -14.40
N GLY A 272 3.50 9.12 -13.81
CA GLY A 272 2.41 9.81 -13.12
C GLY A 272 2.82 10.43 -11.78
N ASN A 273 2.19 11.55 -11.44
CA ASN A 273 2.28 12.22 -10.13
C ASN A 273 1.05 11.87 -9.29
N ALA A 274 1.23 11.36 -8.06
CA ALA A 274 0.13 11.13 -7.14
C ALA A 274 -0.36 12.41 -6.43
N GLY A 275 0.37 13.52 -6.56
CA GLY A 275 -0.09 14.84 -6.14
C GLY A 275 0.17 15.18 -4.68
N TRP A 276 0.82 14.32 -3.88
CA TRP A 276 1.19 14.65 -2.52
C TRP A 276 2.33 15.67 -2.50
N ASP A 277 2.04 16.84 -1.94
CA ASP A 277 3.02 17.91 -1.72
C ASP A 277 2.68 18.68 -0.45
N PRO A 278 3.18 18.26 0.70
CA PRO A 278 2.90 18.91 1.97
C PRO A 278 3.73 20.18 2.22
N ARG A 279 4.54 20.64 1.26
CA ARG A 279 5.38 21.82 1.42
C ARG A 279 4.55 23.09 1.70
N PRO A 280 5.04 24.01 2.55
CA PRO A 280 4.42 25.31 2.73
C PRO A 280 4.53 26.17 1.46
N ASN A 281 3.75 27.23 1.41
CA ASN A 281 3.60 28.12 0.25
C ASN A 281 3.01 27.46 -1.01
N VAL A 282 2.68 26.17 -0.96
CA VAL A 282 1.85 25.52 -1.96
C VAL A 282 0.39 25.77 -1.59
N ASN A 283 -0.39 26.33 -2.49
CA ASN A 283 -1.79 26.69 -2.25
C ASN A 283 -2.02 27.61 -1.02
N GLY A 284 -1.08 28.53 -0.72
CA GLY A 284 -1.24 29.49 0.34
C GLY A 284 -1.00 28.97 1.77
N ARG A 285 -0.33 27.85 1.92
CA ARG A 285 -0.08 27.21 3.22
C ARG A 285 0.95 27.90 4.12
N GLY A 286 1.57 28.98 3.71
CA GLY A 286 2.57 29.69 4.51
C GLY A 286 3.98 29.12 4.41
N ALA A 287 4.94 29.75 5.13
CA ALA A 287 6.35 29.41 5.06
C ALA A 287 6.69 28.10 5.79
N CYS A 288 7.70 27.40 5.28
CA CYS A 288 8.25 26.20 5.89
C CYS A 288 9.12 26.59 7.10
N PRO A 289 8.76 26.24 8.33
CA PRO A 289 9.66 26.44 9.45
C PRO A 289 10.86 25.49 9.32
N ASP A 290 12.06 25.97 9.68
CA ASP A 290 13.31 25.21 9.86
C ASP A 290 13.74 24.24 8.73
N GLY A 291 13.32 24.46 7.50
CA GLY A 291 13.61 23.57 6.37
C GLY A 291 12.83 22.25 6.39
N TYR A 292 11.95 22.08 7.38
CA TYR A 292 11.08 20.95 7.52
C TYR A 292 9.66 21.25 7.04
N CYS A 293 9.35 20.82 5.88
CA CYS A 293 8.12 21.22 5.24
C CYS A 293 6.98 20.25 5.49
N GLY A 294 5.85 20.80 5.90
CA GLY A 294 4.63 20.28 5.37
C GLY A 294 3.76 19.45 6.24
N TYR A 295 4.12 19.20 7.45
CA TYR A 295 3.24 18.43 8.31
C TYR A 295 2.51 19.27 9.36
N GLU A 296 3.05 20.42 9.76
CA GLU A 296 2.40 21.39 10.65
C GLU A 296 1.65 22.50 9.88
N PRO A 297 0.60 23.04 10.45
CA PRO A 297 -0.14 22.65 11.67
C PRO A 297 -1.08 21.47 11.46
N ASN A 298 -1.06 20.89 10.34
CA ASN A 298 -2.04 20.02 9.73
C ASN A 298 -2.12 18.65 10.37
N GLN A 299 -0.99 18.11 10.77
CA GLN A 299 -0.94 16.80 11.43
C GLN A 299 -1.25 16.93 12.93
N MET A 300 -0.98 18.07 13.53
CA MET A 300 -1.15 18.31 14.96
C MET A 300 -2.46 18.99 15.33
N GLY A 301 -3.11 19.59 14.35
CA GLY A 301 -4.29 20.38 14.63
C GLY A 301 -5.45 19.54 15.12
N ALA A 302 -6.20 20.08 16.06
CA ALA A 302 -7.55 19.64 16.38
C ALA A 302 -8.53 19.80 15.19
N LEU A 303 -8.01 20.06 13.98
CA LEU A 303 -8.83 20.24 12.78
C LEU A 303 -9.53 18.94 12.40
N PRO A 304 -10.83 18.98 12.14
CA PRO A 304 -11.56 17.85 11.57
C PRO A 304 -10.89 17.33 10.26
N PRO A 305 -11.02 16.05 9.92
CA PRO A 305 -10.41 15.48 8.71
C PRO A 305 -10.73 16.24 7.43
N ALA A 306 -11.95 16.72 7.24
CA ALA A 306 -12.36 17.48 6.07
C ALA A 306 -11.65 18.84 5.95
N GLU A 307 -11.44 19.54 7.06
CA GLU A 307 -10.69 20.81 7.07
C GLU A 307 -9.21 20.57 6.79
N ARG A 308 -8.63 19.51 7.35
CA ARG A 308 -7.25 19.10 7.03
C ARG A 308 -7.09 18.78 5.55
N ALA A 309 -8.03 18.00 4.97
CA ALA A 309 -8.01 17.66 3.56
C ALA A 309 -8.14 18.89 2.65
N ALA A 310 -8.93 19.88 3.04
CA ALA A 310 -9.05 21.13 2.31
C ALA A 310 -7.75 21.95 2.35
N PHE A 311 -7.06 21.94 3.48
CA PHE A 311 -5.78 22.64 3.67
C PHE A 311 -4.61 21.90 3.00
N MET A 312 -4.53 20.60 3.15
CA MET A 312 -3.44 19.75 2.63
C MET A 312 -4.01 18.45 2.03
N PRO A 313 -4.55 18.52 0.82
CA PRO A 313 -5.12 17.34 0.19
C PRO A 313 -4.06 16.28 -0.08
N MET A 314 -4.44 15.02 0.04
CA MET A 314 -3.55 13.89 -0.27
C MET A 314 -3.17 13.91 -1.76
N THR A 315 -4.14 14.12 -2.63
CA THR A 315 -3.93 14.38 -4.06
C THR A 315 -4.25 15.84 -4.37
N ASP A 316 -3.22 16.70 -4.49
CA ASP A 316 -3.40 18.14 -4.74
C ASP A 316 -3.54 18.45 -6.22
N ILE A 317 -4.77 18.38 -6.71
CA ILE A 317 -5.09 18.72 -8.11
C ILE A 317 -5.03 20.22 -8.41
N ARG A 318 -4.93 21.11 -7.41
CA ARG A 318 -4.77 22.54 -7.64
C ARG A 318 -3.31 22.84 -7.97
N ALA A 319 -2.37 22.25 -7.23
CA ALA A 319 -0.95 22.36 -7.52
C ALA A 319 -0.55 21.50 -8.74
N TYR A 320 -1.17 20.35 -8.90
CA TYR A 320 -0.85 19.36 -9.93
C TYR A 320 -2.12 18.95 -10.70
N PRO A 321 -2.60 19.75 -11.68
CA PRO A 321 -3.86 19.47 -12.39
C PRO A 321 -3.90 18.10 -13.08
N ASN A 322 -2.74 17.57 -13.47
CA ASN A 322 -2.56 16.27 -14.12
C ASN A 322 -2.23 15.13 -13.13
N ALA A 323 -2.37 15.35 -11.82
CA ALA A 323 -2.15 14.28 -10.85
C ALA A 323 -3.09 13.10 -11.12
N MET A 324 -2.58 11.88 -10.89
CA MET A 324 -3.38 10.65 -10.92
C MET A 324 -4.46 10.77 -9.84
N ARG A 325 -5.72 10.71 -10.25
CA ARG A 325 -6.83 10.75 -9.30
C ARG A 325 -7.00 9.39 -8.65
N PRO A 326 -7.21 9.32 -7.32
CA PRO A 326 -7.48 8.05 -6.67
C PRO A 326 -8.80 7.45 -7.18
N ALA A 327 -8.81 6.14 -7.36
CA ALA A 327 -10.02 5.37 -7.61
C ALA A 327 -10.93 5.38 -6.38
N TRP A 328 -10.33 5.41 -5.21
CA TRP A 328 -11.03 5.49 -3.94
C TRP A 328 -10.25 6.33 -2.93
N ASN A 329 -10.99 7.09 -2.16
CA ASN A 329 -10.49 7.93 -1.07
C ASN A 329 -11.45 7.75 0.12
N ASN A 330 -10.90 7.62 1.31
CA ASN A 330 -11.74 7.60 2.49
C ASN A 330 -11.98 9.03 3.02
N ASP A 331 -12.90 9.78 2.57
CA ASP A 331 -13.19 11.19 2.92
C ASP A 331 -13.28 11.50 4.44
N GLY A 332 -12.63 10.73 5.25
CA GLY A 332 -12.64 10.79 6.71
C GLY A 332 -11.27 10.58 7.32
N LEU A 333 -11.28 10.21 8.61
CA LEU A 333 -10.07 9.90 9.37
C LEU A 333 -9.33 8.71 8.73
N SER A 334 -8.02 8.87 8.51
CA SER A 334 -7.16 7.77 8.05
C SER A 334 -7.29 6.54 8.93
N GLN A 335 -7.36 5.37 8.32
CA GLN A 335 -7.48 4.08 9.00
C GLN A 335 -6.26 3.19 8.76
N GLY A 336 -5.24 3.74 8.13
CA GLY A 336 -3.96 3.09 7.95
C GLY A 336 -4.01 1.95 6.95
N MET A 337 -4.16 2.25 5.68
CA MET A 337 -4.02 1.24 4.62
C MET A 337 -2.62 0.65 4.59
N SER A 338 -2.51 -0.69 4.51
CA SER A 338 -1.23 -1.40 4.56
C SER A 338 -0.85 -2.12 3.29
N SER A 339 -1.77 -2.82 2.69
CA SER A 339 -1.52 -3.63 1.50
C SER A 339 -2.81 -3.86 0.72
N CYS A 340 -2.65 -4.31 -0.51
CA CYS A 340 -3.77 -4.73 -1.34
C CYS A 340 -3.46 -6.03 -2.09
N THR A 341 -4.53 -6.73 -2.45
CA THR A 341 -4.50 -7.83 -3.41
C THR A 341 -5.81 -7.85 -4.19
N PHE A 342 -5.77 -8.25 -5.46
CA PHE A 342 -6.98 -8.61 -6.18
C PHE A 342 -7.24 -10.09 -6.00
N LEU A 343 -8.47 -10.46 -5.72
CA LEU A 343 -8.88 -11.86 -5.70
C LEU A 343 -9.11 -12.35 -7.13
N ASN A 344 -8.63 -13.56 -7.41
CA ASN A 344 -8.79 -14.24 -8.68
C ASN A 344 -9.20 -15.69 -8.44
N GLY A 345 -10.27 -16.12 -9.08
CA GLY A 345 -10.78 -17.48 -9.01
C GLY A 345 -12.27 -17.56 -8.70
N ALA A 346 -12.95 -18.51 -9.37
CA ALA A 346 -14.40 -18.67 -9.28
C ALA A 346 -14.90 -18.99 -7.86
N GLN A 347 -14.04 -19.56 -6.99
CA GLN A 347 -14.35 -19.84 -5.59
C GLN A 347 -14.71 -18.60 -4.79
N TRP A 348 -14.27 -17.42 -5.22
CA TRP A 348 -14.55 -16.15 -4.56
C TRP A 348 -15.92 -15.57 -4.91
N GLY A 349 -16.65 -16.17 -5.86
CA GLY A 349 -17.98 -15.71 -6.25
C GLY A 349 -17.99 -14.21 -6.58
N ALA A 350 -18.78 -13.44 -5.86
CA ALA A 350 -18.93 -12.00 -6.04
C ALA A 350 -17.65 -11.19 -5.74
N TRP A 351 -16.68 -11.77 -5.04
CA TRP A 351 -15.41 -11.11 -4.76
C TRP A 351 -14.34 -11.37 -5.83
N ASN A 352 -14.61 -12.25 -6.77
CA ASN A 352 -13.70 -12.48 -7.89
C ASN A 352 -13.47 -11.18 -8.68
N GLY A 353 -12.21 -10.80 -8.86
CA GLY A 353 -11.80 -9.56 -9.51
C GLY A 353 -11.86 -8.31 -8.63
N ARG A 354 -12.33 -8.40 -7.37
CA ARG A 354 -12.33 -7.27 -6.43
C ARG A 354 -10.98 -7.13 -5.75
N MET A 355 -10.64 -5.88 -5.38
CA MET A 355 -9.46 -5.58 -4.59
C MET A 355 -9.81 -5.68 -3.10
N LEU A 356 -8.97 -6.36 -2.34
CA LEU A 356 -9.01 -6.37 -0.88
C LEU A 356 -7.89 -5.49 -0.34
N VAL A 357 -8.20 -4.70 0.69
CA VAL A 357 -7.26 -3.79 1.34
C VAL A 357 -7.18 -4.09 2.83
N GLY A 358 -5.96 -4.28 3.33
CA GLY A 358 -5.70 -4.46 4.76
C GLY A 358 -5.70 -3.12 5.50
N MET A 359 -6.26 -3.10 6.72
CA MET A 359 -6.32 -1.92 7.57
C MET A 359 -5.52 -2.14 8.86
N MET A 360 -4.65 -1.20 9.20
CA MET A 360 -3.83 -1.27 10.41
C MET A 360 -4.47 -0.59 11.62
N GLY A 361 -5.33 0.39 11.39
CA GLY A 361 -5.90 1.22 12.45
C GLY A 361 -5.37 2.64 12.46
N ILE A 362 -5.90 3.45 13.37
CA ILE A 362 -5.65 4.89 13.46
C ILE A 362 -4.33 5.15 14.19
N GLY A 363 -3.44 5.93 13.58
CA GLY A 363 -2.19 6.37 14.17
C GLY A 363 -1.06 5.32 14.15
N ILE A 364 0.13 5.72 14.64
CA ILE A 364 1.37 4.93 14.56
C ILE A 364 1.32 3.66 15.41
N HIS A 365 0.78 3.76 16.60
CA HIS A 365 0.46 2.65 17.50
C HIS A 365 -1.05 2.48 17.63
N GLY A 366 -1.77 2.84 16.57
CA GLY A 366 -3.19 3.06 16.61
C GLY A 366 -3.99 1.84 17.00
N THR A 367 -5.13 2.11 17.62
CA THR A 367 -6.14 1.10 17.89
C THR A 367 -6.48 0.39 16.57
N PRO A 368 -6.40 -0.95 16.52
CA PRO A 368 -6.86 -1.70 15.37
C PRO A 368 -8.30 -1.32 15.02
N VAL A 369 -8.60 -1.22 13.73
CA VAL A 369 -10.00 -1.01 13.29
C VAL A 369 -10.84 -2.29 13.35
N GLY A 370 -10.38 -3.25 14.11
CA GLY A 370 -11.01 -4.55 14.29
C GLY A 370 -10.44 -5.60 13.32
N ASN A 371 -11.19 -6.66 13.12
CA ASN A 371 -10.92 -7.76 12.19
C ASN A 371 -11.50 -7.46 10.81
N ARG A 372 -11.12 -6.32 10.23
CA ARG A 372 -11.78 -5.72 9.07
C ARG A 372 -10.90 -5.74 7.82
N LEU A 373 -11.51 -6.12 6.71
CA LEU A 373 -11.03 -5.83 5.36
C LEU A 373 -11.97 -4.84 4.67
N ASP A 374 -11.43 -3.97 3.87
CA ASP A 374 -12.18 -3.23 2.86
C ASP A 374 -12.08 -3.97 1.51
N VAL A 375 -13.24 -4.14 0.88
CA VAL A 375 -13.39 -4.79 -0.42
C VAL A 375 -13.85 -3.74 -1.42
N LEU A 376 -13.02 -3.50 -2.43
CA LEU A 376 -13.26 -2.48 -3.44
C LEU A 376 -13.63 -3.13 -4.77
N GLU A 377 -14.77 -2.73 -5.31
CA GLU A 377 -15.14 -2.97 -6.70
C GLU A 377 -14.69 -1.76 -7.52
N ILE A 378 -13.70 -1.95 -8.37
CA ILE A 378 -13.09 -0.89 -9.18
C ILE A 378 -13.40 -1.16 -10.65
N PRO A 379 -14.14 -0.29 -11.36
CA PRO A 379 -14.37 -0.40 -12.80
C PRO A 379 -13.09 -0.47 -13.62
N ALA A 380 -13.20 -0.88 -14.87
CA ALA A 380 -12.04 -1.10 -15.75
C ALA A 380 -11.19 0.16 -15.96
N ASP A 381 -11.80 1.34 -15.93
CA ASP A 381 -11.09 2.62 -16.05
C ASP A 381 -10.18 2.94 -14.86
N GLY A 382 -10.40 2.30 -13.70
CA GLY A 382 -9.61 2.53 -12.49
C GLY A 382 -9.80 3.90 -11.84
N LEU A 383 -10.87 4.64 -12.18
CA LEU A 383 -11.08 6.03 -11.76
C LEU A 383 -12.13 6.19 -10.66
N SER A 384 -12.77 5.11 -10.26
CA SER A 384 -13.75 5.08 -9.17
C SER A 384 -13.74 3.73 -8.46
N ALA A 385 -14.31 3.66 -7.26
CA ALA A 385 -14.55 2.40 -6.58
C ALA A 385 -15.78 2.46 -5.68
N THR A 386 -16.46 1.32 -5.57
CA THR A 386 -17.46 1.08 -4.53
C THR A 386 -16.84 0.23 -3.43
N ARG A 387 -16.97 0.68 -2.17
CA ARG A 387 -16.44 -0.01 -1.01
C ARG A 387 -17.52 -0.78 -0.25
N SER A 388 -17.19 -1.99 0.13
CA SER A 388 -17.84 -2.73 1.21
C SER A 388 -16.82 -3.08 2.29
N THR A 389 -17.28 -3.24 3.52
CA THR A 389 -16.44 -3.60 4.67
C THR A 389 -16.87 -4.95 5.20
N VAL A 390 -15.90 -5.82 5.50
CA VAL A 390 -16.15 -7.17 5.96
C VAL A 390 -15.38 -7.44 7.24
N SER A 391 -16.08 -7.94 8.27
CA SER A 391 -15.46 -8.49 9.46
C SER A 391 -15.03 -9.93 9.21
N LEU A 392 -13.84 -10.27 9.68
CA LEU A 392 -13.28 -11.62 9.55
C LEU A 392 -13.45 -12.41 10.87
N PRO A 393 -13.56 -13.75 10.80
CA PRO A 393 -13.69 -14.61 11.98
C PRO A 393 -12.33 -14.82 12.68
N ILE A 394 -11.63 -13.75 13.00
CA ILE A 394 -10.35 -13.72 13.74
C ILE A 394 -10.35 -12.58 14.76
N PRO A 395 -9.45 -12.57 15.75
CA PRO A 395 -9.29 -11.45 16.67
C PRO A 395 -9.03 -10.14 15.96
N ALA A 396 -9.41 -9.03 16.58
CA ALA A 396 -9.04 -7.70 16.10
C ALA A 396 -7.54 -7.55 16.03
N GLY A 397 -7.03 -7.01 14.91
CA GLY A 397 -5.60 -6.90 14.68
C GLY A 397 -5.29 -5.79 13.67
N ARG A 398 -4.01 -5.48 13.56
CA ARG A 398 -3.47 -4.57 12.55
C ARG A 398 -3.08 -5.39 11.33
N PHE A 399 -3.89 -5.37 10.30
CA PHE A 399 -3.69 -6.16 9.09
C PHE A 399 -2.59 -5.53 8.24
N ARG A 400 -1.40 -6.12 8.29
CA ARG A 400 -0.20 -5.59 7.66
C ARG A 400 -0.03 -6.02 6.21
N SER A 401 -0.34 -7.26 5.89
CA SER A 401 -0.24 -7.79 4.53
C SER A 401 -1.45 -8.65 4.19
N VAL A 402 -1.93 -8.49 2.97
CA VAL A 402 -3.05 -9.22 2.39
C VAL A 402 -2.59 -9.76 1.05
N VAL A 403 -2.56 -11.09 0.88
CA VAL A 403 -2.01 -11.75 -0.32
C VAL A 403 -2.87 -12.96 -0.68
N GLN A 404 -3.18 -13.14 -1.94
CA GLN A 404 -3.73 -14.41 -2.43
C GLN A 404 -2.59 -15.40 -2.68
N GLY A 405 -2.66 -16.58 -2.05
CA GLY A 405 -1.69 -17.65 -2.22
C GLY A 405 -1.89 -18.45 -3.51
N PRO A 406 -0.94 -19.34 -3.87
CA PRO A 406 -1.01 -20.18 -5.08
C PRO A 406 -2.15 -21.21 -5.03
N ASP A 407 -2.64 -21.54 -3.85
CA ASP A 407 -3.83 -22.37 -3.61
C ASP A 407 -5.16 -21.63 -3.82
N GLY A 408 -5.09 -20.35 -4.22
CA GLY A 408 -6.24 -19.49 -4.44
C GLY A 408 -6.87 -18.94 -3.16
N ASN A 409 -6.35 -19.29 -1.98
CA ASN A 409 -6.84 -18.79 -0.69
C ASN A 409 -6.25 -17.41 -0.35
N LEU A 410 -6.92 -16.70 0.54
CA LEU A 410 -6.45 -15.41 1.04
C LEU A 410 -5.58 -15.62 2.28
N TYR A 411 -4.47 -14.91 2.36
CA TYR A 411 -3.59 -14.88 3.53
C TYR A 411 -3.46 -13.47 4.07
N ILE A 412 -3.52 -13.34 5.41
CA ILE A 412 -3.42 -12.06 6.11
C ILE A 412 -2.38 -12.18 7.21
N ALA A 413 -1.33 -11.35 7.14
CA ALA A 413 -0.38 -11.17 8.22
C ALA A 413 -0.81 -10.01 9.10
N VAL A 414 -0.73 -10.18 10.41
CA VAL A 414 -1.07 -9.16 11.40
C VAL A 414 0.15 -8.78 12.26
N ASP A 415 0.21 -7.51 12.67
CA ASP A 415 1.32 -7.00 13.51
C ASP A 415 1.46 -7.77 14.84
N GLN A 416 0.39 -8.44 15.29
CA GLN A 416 0.38 -9.29 16.50
C GLN A 416 1.19 -10.58 16.35
N GLY A 417 1.62 -10.93 15.12
CA GLY A 417 2.55 -12.04 14.87
C GLY A 417 1.92 -13.29 14.29
N GLU A 418 0.64 -13.26 13.95
CA GLU A 418 -0.04 -14.37 13.26
C GLU A 418 -0.09 -14.14 11.77
N ILE A 419 -0.17 -15.24 11.02
CA ILE A 419 -0.62 -15.29 9.63
C ILE A 419 -1.83 -16.22 9.56
N TYR A 420 -2.92 -15.70 9.04
CA TYR A 420 -4.17 -16.43 8.86
C TYR A 420 -4.37 -16.77 7.38
N GLN A 421 -4.87 -17.99 7.10
CA GLN A 421 -5.39 -18.39 5.81
C GLN A 421 -6.93 -18.34 5.86
N PHE A 422 -7.56 -17.81 4.83
CA PHE A 422 -9.01 -17.78 4.66
C PHE A 422 -9.41 -18.52 3.40
N LYS A 423 -10.40 -19.41 3.55
CA LYS A 423 -11.02 -20.16 2.45
C LYS A 423 -12.47 -19.74 2.33
N PRO A 424 -12.96 -19.45 1.12
CA PRO A 424 -14.40 -19.33 0.90
C PRO A 424 -15.08 -20.68 1.10
N ASN A 425 -16.27 -20.65 1.73
CA ASN A 425 -17.07 -21.86 2.00
C ASN A 425 -17.80 -22.34 0.75
#